data_d036f931092851113a028b3d993257df
#
_entry.id   d036f931092851113a028b3d993257df
#
_cell.length_a   1.000
_cell.length_b   1.000
_cell.length_c   1.000
_cell.angle_alpha   90.00
_cell.angle_beta   90.00
_cell.angle_gamma   90.00
#
_symmetry.space_group_name_H-M   'P 1'
#
loop_
_entity.id
_entity.type
_entity.pdbx_description
1 polymer ?
#
loop_
_entity_poly.entity_id
_entity_poly.type
_entity_poly.pdbx_seq_one_letter_code
_entity_poly.pdbx_strand_id
1 'polypeptide(L)'
;MAIFLLKKSYQLNNLKEIKFNDLWGGHGVFTTMWIFDKSFKILFFKDHINNLIKSAKAYGINTKNLKKNIFKLLRKNLSNSKKYNHLLRIALNKKVISISLRSKIKIKNNLVLKLVKLKRQKPEYKNLKYKEILLHLSKLDTSKFDIGLISNKKLLETGTSNILLVKDKKIYSPIKGFYKGITFRTLEKKLPKIHKKNIYVNQLHEFDEIILVGSGKGVVSVSKIYENSWKRKSLNYYNLISKVLSSEIKKCKKISI
;
A
#
# COMPACT_ATOMS: atom_id res chain seq x y z
N MET A 1 16.37 7.94 4.45
CA MET A 1 15.45 8.92 3.82
C MET A 1 15.02 8.42 2.46
N ALA A 2 13.77 8.62 2.03
CA ALA A 2 13.33 8.19 0.70
C ALA A 2 13.85 9.17 -0.37
N ILE A 3 14.51 8.65 -1.41
CA ILE A 3 14.98 9.45 -2.54
C ILE A 3 13.81 9.64 -3.50
N PHE A 4 13.50 10.90 -3.81
CA PHE A 4 12.44 11.27 -4.75
C PHE A 4 13.02 11.60 -6.11
N LEU A 5 12.46 11.00 -7.17
CA LEU A 5 12.75 11.32 -8.57
C LEU A 5 11.82 12.43 -9.09
N LEU A 6 10.64 12.56 -8.52
CA LEU A 6 9.61 13.53 -8.92
C LEU A 6 8.77 13.99 -7.74
N LYS A 7 8.48 15.28 -7.67
CA LYS A 7 7.52 15.91 -6.77
C LYS A 7 6.83 17.04 -7.51
N LYS A 8 5.57 16.88 -7.88
CA LYS A 8 4.78 17.88 -8.62
C LYS A 8 3.37 17.98 -8.06
N SER A 9 2.85 19.19 -8.01
CA SER A 9 1.46 19.46 -7.64
C SER A 9 0.80 20.38 -8.67
N TYR A 10 -0.50 20.19 -8.84
CA TYR A 10 -1.29 20.90 -9.83
C TYR A 10 -2.64 21.28 -9.23
N GLN A 11 -3.18 22.42 -9.64
CA GLN A 11 -4.59 22.75 -9.39
C GLN A 11 -5.48 21.72 -10.09
N LEU A 12 -6.50 21.21 -9.39
CA LEU A 12 -7.33 20.12 -9.93
C LEU A 12 -8.24 20.56 -11.09
N ASN A 13 -8.63 21.85 -11.13
CA ASN A 13 -9.55 22.41 -12.11
C ASN A 13 -8.91 22.63 -13.50
N ASN A 14 -7.70 23.18 -13.55
CA ASN A 14 -7.05 23.61 -14.78
C ASN A 14 -5.67 22.95 -15.05
N LEU A 15 -5.18 22.15 -14.12
CA LEU A 15 -3.88 21.48 -14.16
C LEU A 15 -2.68 22.44 -14.23
N LYS A 16 -2.83 23.69 -13.78
CA LYS A 16 -1.70 24.62 -13.60
C LYS A 16 -0.79 24.08 -12.50
N GLU A 17 0.50 24.03 -12.78
CA GLU A 17 1.51 23.59 -11.82
C GLU A 17 1.64 24.60 -10.68
N ILE A 18 1.77 24.11 -9.45
CA ILE A 18 1.95 24.88 -8.23
C ILE A 18 3.06 24.29 -7.38
N LYS A 19 3.49 25.00 -6.33
CA LYS A 19 4.46 24.49 -5.36
C LYS A 19 4.00 23.13 -4.83
N PHE A 20 4.94 22.19 -4.73
CA PHE A 20 4.63 20.84 -4.30
C PHE A 20 4.01 20.81 -2.89
N ASN A 21 2.90 20.10 -2.79
CA ASN A 21 2.20 19.82 -1.53
C ASN A 21 1.92 18.32 -1.45
N ASP A 22 2.39 17.64 -0.43
CA ASP A 22 2.19 16.20 -0.25
C ASP A 22 0.78 15.83 0.23
N LEU A 23 -0.01 16.81 0.65
CA LEU A 23 -1.40 16.74 1.12
C LEU A 23 -1.62 15.91 2.40
N TRP A 24 -0.57 15.39 3.05
CA TRP A 24 -0.72 14.59 4.25
C TRP A 24 -1.43 15.33 5.39
N GLY A 25 -2.33 14.63 6.08
CA GLY A 25 -3.16 15.16 7.16
C GLY A 25 -4.41 15.90 6.69
N GLY A 26 -4.50 16.26 5.40
CA GLY A 26 -5.64 16.95 4.82
C GLY A 26 -6.86 16.05 4.60
N HIS A 27 -7.97 16.68 4.16
CA HIS A 27 -9.17 15.95 3.70
C HIS A 27 -8.99 15.56 2.23
N GLY A 28 -8.82 14.28 1.96
CA GLY A 28 -8.61 13.78 0.60
C GLY A 28 -8.17 12.33 0.58
N VAL A 29 -7.77 11.86 -0.59
CA VAL A 29 -7.46 10.45 -0.84
C VAL A 29 -6.17 10.30 -1.65
N PHE A 30 -5.58 9.11 -1.60
CA PHE A 30 -4.40 8.81 -2.39
C PHE A 30 -4.34 7.36 -2.83
N THR A 31 -3.48 7.08 -3.80
CA THR A 31 -3.06 5.73 -4.14
C THR A 31 -1.54 5.68 -4.30
N THR A 32 -0.96 4.49 -4.12
CA THR A 32 0.47 4.25 -4.35
C THR A 32 0.61 2.97 -5.15
N MET A 33 1.34 3.05 -6.26
CA MET A 33 1.52 1.98 -7.24
C MET A 33 2.99 1.71 -7.46
N TRP A 34 3.36 0.48 -7.76
CA TRP A 34 4.70 0.17 -8.21
C TRP A 34 4.81 0.39 -9.71
N ILE A 35 5.74 1.27 -10.12
CA ILE A 35 6.15 1.52 -11.50
C ILE A 35 7.53 0.92 -11.72
N PHE A 36 7.73 0.17 -12.82
CA PHE A 36 8.94 -0.58 -13.09
C PHE A 36 9.19 -0.77 -14.59
N ASP A 37 10.40 -1.22 -14.96
CA ASP A 37 10.93 -1.42 -16.30
C ASP A 37 11.17 -0.14 -17.12
N LYS A 38 11.87 -0.32 -18.26
CA LYS A 38 11.94 0.65 -19.34
C LYS A 38 10.63 0.64 -20.13
N SER A 39 10.16 1.78 -20.63
CA SER A 39 8.80 1.94 -21.19
C SER A 39 7.73 1.48 -20.19
N PHE A 40 7.80 2.01 -19.06
CA PHE A 40 7.25 1.63 -17.76
C PHE A 40 5.95 0.81 -17.75
N LYS A 41 5.89 -0.11 -16.78
CA LYS A 41 4.70 -0.82 -16.36
C LYS A 41 4.27 -0.30 -15.00
N ILE A 42 2.97 -0.25 -14.73
CA ILE A 42 2.44 0.08 -13.40
C ILE A 42 1.54 -1.06 -12.95
N LEU A 43 1.94 -1.72 -11.86
CA LEU A 43 1.23 -2.90 -11.36
C LEU A 43 -0.20 -2.53 -10.93
N PHE A 44 -1.19 -3.27 -11.45
CA PHE A 44 -2.63 -3.08 -11.17
C PHE A 44 -3.15 -1.66 -11.43
N PHE A 45 -2.63 -0.98 -12.45
CA PHE A 45 -2.93 0.44 -12.73
C PHE A 45 -4.42 0.73 -12.81
N LYS A 46 -5.17 -0.03 -13.61
CA LYS A 46 -6.62 0.16 -13.80
C LYS A 46 -7.37 0.09 -12.47
N ASP A 47 -7.04 -0.89 -11.62
CA ASP A 47 -7.69 -1.07 -10.33
C ASP A 47 -7.36 0.07 -9.36
N HIS A 48 -6.10 0.52 -9.35
CA HIS A 48 -5.67 1.65 -8.54
C HIS A 48 -6.40 2.94 -8.92
N ILE A 49 -6.51 3.24 -10.23
CA ILE A 49 -7.20 4.46 -10.70
C ILE A 49 -8.69 4.38 -10.42
N ASN A 50 -9.34 3.26 -10.71
CA ASN A 50 -10.76 3.08 -10.42
C ASN A 50 -11.07 3.23 -8.93
N ASN A 51 -10.24 2.63 -8.05
CA ASN A 51 -10.41 2.75 -6.62
C ASN A 51 -10.12 4.18 -6.11
N LEU A 52 -9.16 4.89 -6.70
CA LEU A 52 -8.89 6.30 -6.39
C LEU A 52 -10.09 7.18 -6.74
N ILE A 53 -10.68 7.01 -7.93
CA ILE A 53 -11.87 7.75 -8.37
C ILE A 53 -13.07 7.45 -7.46
N LYS A 54 -13.32 6.17 -7.14
CA LYS A 54 -14.37 5.80 -6.19
C LYS A 54 -14.18 6.46 -4.83
N SER A 55 -12.95 6.47 -4.31
CA SER A 55 -12.63 7.11 -3.04
C SER A 55 -12.75 8.63 -3.11
N ALA A 56 -12.34 9.25 -4.22
CA ALA A 56 -12.49 10.69 -4.45
C ALA A 56 -13.96 11.12 -4.44
N LYS A 57 -14.84 10.36 -5.13
CA LYS A 57 -16.29 10.62 -5.12
C LYS A 57 -16.85 10.56 -3.70
N ALA A 58 -16.49 9.56 -2.90
CA ALA A 58 -16.93 9.41 -1.51
C ALA A 58 -16.39 10.53 -0.59
N TYR A 59 -15.32 11.22 -1.00
CA TYR A 59 -14.75 12.39 -0.30
C TYR A 59 -15.25 13.73 -0.84
N GLY A 60 -16.31 13.74 -1.70
CA GLY A 60 -16.89 14.95 -2.29
C GLY A 60 -15.92 15.70 -3.21
N ILE A 61 -14.97 14.98 -3.82
CA ILE A 61 -14.03 15.54 -4.79
C ILE A 61 -14.64 15.37 -6.19
N ASN A 62 -14.61 16.43 -7.00
CA ASN A 62 -15.09 16.35 -8.38
C ASN A 62 -14.30 15.32 -9.19
N THR A 63 -14.99 14.33 -9.71
CA THR A 63 -14.38 13.23 -10.50
C THR A 63 -14.63 13.37 -12.00
N LYS A 64 -15.37 14.39 -12.46
CA LYS A 64 -15.53 14.70 -13.88
C LYS A 64 -14.13 14.89 -14.48
N ASN A 65 -13.82 14.18 -15.55
CA ASN A 65 -12.53 14.22 -16.21
C ASN A 65 -11.30 13.76 -15.35
N LEU A 66 -11.48 13.36 -14.10
CA LEU A 66 -10.35 13.02 -13.21
C LEU A 66 -9.42 11.95 -13.81
N LYS A 67 -9.99 10.93 -14.42
CA LYS A 67 -9.21 9.89 -15.10
C LYS A 67 -8.37 10.47 -16.26
N LYS A 68 -8.98 11.29 -17.13
CA LYS A 68 -8.30 11.98 -18.25
C LYS A 68 -7.18 12.88 -17.74
N ASN A 69 -7.45 13.65 -16.68
CA ASN A 69 -6.48 14.54 -16.04
C ASN A 69 -5.27 13.76 -15.47
N ILE A 70 -5.51 12.64 -14.79
CA ILE A 70 -4.43 11.77 -14.30
C ILE A 70 -3.56 11.30 -15.48
N PHE A 71 -4.15 10.79 -16.55
CA PHE A 71 -3.39 10.34 -17.73
C PHE A 71 -2.56 11.48 -18.34
N LYS A 72 -3.16 12.68 -18.51
CA LYS A 72 -2.44 13.86 -19.00
C LYS A 72 -1.22 14.20 -18.13
N LEU A 73 -1.38 14.17 -16.81
CA LEU A 73 -0.30 14.45 -15.87
C LEU A 73 0.78 13.34 -15.88
N LEU A 74 0.39 12.08 -16.03
CA LEU A 74 1.37 10.99 -16.14
C LEU A 74 2.20 11.13 -17.43
N ARG A 75 1.57 11.41 -18.59
CA ARG A 75 2.27 11.72 -19.86
C ARG A 75 3.26 12.86 -19.69
N LYS A 76 2.85 13.96 -19.04
CA LYS A 76 3.71 15.14 -18.84
C LYS A 76 4.93 14.82 -17.96
N ASN A 77 4.81 13.91 -16.99
CA ASN A 77 5.82 13.75 -15.93
C ASN A 77 6.63 12.44 -16.00
N LEU A 78 6.20 11.47 -16.80
CA LEU A 78 6.88 10.18 -16.94
C LEU A 78 7.47 10.07 -18.36
N SER A 79 8.68 9.51 -18.46
CA SER A 79 9.37 9.30 -19.73
C SER A 79 9.50 7.81 -20.04
N ASN A 80 9.20 7.42 -21.28
CA ASN A 80 9.38 6.05 -21.76
C ASN A 80 10.85 5.66 -21.92
N SER A 81 11.78 6.61 -21.99
CA SER A 81 13.22 6.35 -22.09
C SER A 81 13.85 5.96 -20.75
N LYS A 82 13.22 6.31 -19.65
CA LYS A 82 13.73 6.02 -18.29
C LYS A 82 13.38 4.62 -17.81
N LYS A 83 14.30 3.99 -17.10
CA LYS A 83 14.05 2.76 -16.36
C LYS A 83 13.52 3.10 -14.95
N TYR A 84 12.45 2.45 -14.55
CA TYR A 84 11.84 2.69 -13.25
C TYR A 84 11.97 1.45 -12.33
N ASN A 85 12.04 1.70 -11.05
CA ASN A 85 11.76 0.78 -9.95
C ASN A 85 11.36 1.64 -8.75
N HIS A 86 10.20 2.30 -8.88
CA HIS A 86 9.78 3.38 -8.01
C HIS A 86 8.35 3.17 -7.52
N LEU A 87 7.97 3.89 -6.49
CA LEU A 87 6.60 4.01 -6.02
C LEU A 87 6.01 5.32 -6.52
N LEU A 88 5.06 5.21 -7.44
CA LEU A 88 4.24 6.32 -7.92
C LEU A 88 3.08 6.54 -6.96
N ARG A 89 3.01 7.72 -6.35
CA ARG A 89 1.89 8.15 -5.52
C ARG A 89 1.12 9.25 -6.24
N ILE A 90 -0.20 9.08 -6.29
CA ILE A 90 -1.14 10.12 -6.71
C ILE A 90 -2.01 10.44 -5.50
N ALA A 91 -2.05 11.70 -5.09
CA ALA A 91 -2.84 12.19 -3.98
C ALA A 91 -3.69 13.36 -4.44
N LEU A 92 -4.91 13.48 -3.92
CA LEU A 92 -5.81 14.57 -4.29
C LEU A 92 -6.75 14.97 -3.16
N ASN A 93 -7.08 16.25 -3.17
CA ASN A 93 -8.15 16.84 -2.40
C ASN A 93 -9.08 17.65 -3.35
N LYS A 94 -10.02 18.46 -2.82
CA LYS A 94 -10.94 19.24 -3.64
C LYS A 94 -10.26 20.24 -4.58
N LYS A 95 -9.03 20.71 -4.28
CA LYS A 95 -8.34 21.79 -4.99
C LYS A 95 -7.08 21.35 -5.72
N VAL A 96 -6.39 20.31 -5.24
CA VAL A 96 -5.03 19.96 -5.66
C VAL A 96 -4.92 18.47 -5.99
N ILE A 97 -4.17 18.16 -7.05
CA ILE A 97 -3.66 16.83 -7.36
C ILE A 97 -2.13 16.84 -7.28
N SER A 98 -1.55 15.92 -6.53
CA SER A 98 -0.10 15.80 -6.35
C SER A 98 0.40 14.47 -6.84
N ILE A 99 1.51 14.48 -7.56
CA ILE A 99 2.19 13.29 -8.07
C ILE A 99 3.59 13.27 -7.48
N SER A 100 3.97 12.16 -6.90
CA SER A 100 5.34 11.94 -6.47
C SER A 100 5.83 10.56 -6.85
N LEU A 101 7.12 10.48 -7.18
CA LEU A 101 7.80 9.25 -7.54
C LEU A 101 9.04 9.11 -6.64
N ARG A 102 9.07 8.05 -5.84
CA ARG A 102 10.17 7.77 -4.92
C ARG A 102 10.73 6.38 -5.14
N SER A 103 11.99 6.18 -4.80
CA SER A 103 12.62 4.87 -4.86
C SER A 103 11.82 3.84 -4.08
N LYS A 104 11.70 2.64 -4.64
CA LYS A 104 11.13 1.48 -3.95
C LYS A 104 12.18 0.91 -3.01
N ILE A 105 11.88 0.87 -1.72
CA ILE A 105 12.77 0.33 -0.70
C ILE A 105 12.84 -1.20 -0.86
N LYS A 106 14.06 -1.74 -0.92
CA LYS A 106 14.29 -3.18 -0.85
C LYS A 106 14.10 -3.63 0.61
N ILE A 107 13.11 -4.48 0.84
CA ILE A 107 12.84 -5.01 2.18
C ILE A 107 13.86 -6.13 2.46
N LYS A 108 14.41 -6.15 3.67
CA LYS A 108 15.30 -7.21 4.17
C LYS A 108 14.48 -8.45 4.55
N ASN A 109 15.07 -9.64 4.43
CA ASN A 109 14.39 -10.93 4.63
C ASN A 109 13.85 -11.14 6.06
N ASN A 110 14.34 -10.37 7.04
CA ASN A 110 13.98 -10.48 8.45
C ASN A 110 13.22 -9.24 8.93
N LEU A 111 12.09 -8.95 8.29
CA LEU A 111 11.26 -7.81 8.71
C LEU A 111 10.70 -8.06 10.12
N VAL A 112 10.83 -7.06 10.97
CA VAL A 112 10.31 -7.03 12.34
C VAL A 112 9.06 -6.17 12.38
N LEU A 113 8.00 -6.68 13.02
CA LEU A 113 6.77 -5.91 13.24
C LEU A 113 6.79 -5.31 14.64
N LYS A 114 6.59 -3.98 14.75
CA LYS A 114 6.36 -3.27 16.01
C LYS A 114 4.88 -2.98 16.16
N LEU A 115 4.31 -3.27 17.32
CA LEU A 115 2.88 -3.08 17.57
C LEU A 115 2.62 -1.66 18.10
N VAL A 116 1.62 -0.97 17.52
CA VAL A 116 1.25 0.39 17.90
C VAL A 116 -0.25 0.48 18.13
N LYS A 117 -0.66 1.05 19.26
CA LYS A 117 -2.08 1.34 19.56
C LYS A 117 -2.56 2.50 18.70
N LEU A 118 -3.00 2.18 17.50
CA LEU A 118 -3.45 3.14 16.51
C LEU A 118 -4.45 2.48 15.56
N LYS A 119 -5.47 3.22 15.14
CA LYS A 119 -6.44 2.79 14.14
C LYS A 119 -6.53 3.84 13.04
N ARG A 120 -6.52 3.39 11.78
CA ARG A 120 -6.76 4.26 10.65
C ARG A 120 -8.15 4.88 10.70
N GLN A 121 -8.25 6.18 10.51
CA GLN A 121 -9.54 6.85 10.35
C GLN A 121 -10.16 6.45 9.01
N LYS A 122 -11.47 6.14 8.99
CA LYS A 122 -12.24 5.72 7.79
C LYS A 122 -11.47 4.70 6.94
N PRO A 123 -11.19 3.50 7.48
CA PRO A 123 -10.30 2.52 6.86
C PRO A 123 -10.84 1.95 5.54
N GLU A 124 -12.11 2.21 5.20
CA GLU A 124 -12.72 1.83 3.92
C GLU A 124 -12.05 2.53 2.74
N TYR A 125 -11.42 3.69 2.99
CA TYR A 125 -10.78 4.52 1.96
C TYR A 125 -9.29 4.72 2.25
N LYS A 126 -8.48 4.81 1.19
CA LYS A 126 -7.08 5.20 1.31
C LYS A 126 -6.98 6.71 1.38
N ASN A 127 -7.27 7.26 2.58
CA ASN A 127 -7.37 8.68 2.83
C ASN A 127 -6.05 9.31 3.31
N LEU A 128 -5.98 10.65 3.24
CA LEU A 128 -4.81 11.44 3.60
C LEU A 128 -4.63 11.67 5.12
N LYS A 129 -5.54 11.21 5.98
CA LYS A 129 -5.42 11.21 7.45
C LYS A 129 -4.40 10.15 7.89
N TYR A 130 -3.13 10.39 7.53
CA TYR A 130 -2.04 9.40 7.60
C TYR A 130 -0.81 9.92 8.37
N LYS A 131 -0.82 11.17 8.85
CA LYS A 131 0.33 11.81 9.51
C LYS A 131 0.84 11.01 10.70
N GLU A 132 -0.05 10.51 11.55
CA GLU A 132 0.30 9.75 12.74
C GLU A 132 1.02 8.43 12.39
N ILE A 133 0.52 7.71 11.38
CA ILE A 133 1.20 6.51 10.86
C ILE A 133 2.60 6.87 10.32
N LEU A 134 2.72 7.98 9.58
CA LEU A 134 4.02 8.44 9.06
C LEU A 134 4.97 8.82 10.19
N LEU A 135 4.49 9.44 11.27
CA LEU A 135 5.30 9.79 12.43
C LEU A 135 5.90 8.53 13.08
N HIS A 136 5.12 7.45 13.25
CA HIS A 136 5.64 6.20 13.75
C HIS A 136 6.66 5.57 12.79
N LEU A 137 6.37 5.58 11.48
CA LEU A 137 7.26 5.00 10.47
C LEU A 137 8.56 5.80 10.30
N SER A 138 8.54 7.13 10.50
CA SER A 138 9.75 7.97 10.35
C SER A 138 10.83 7.69 11.41
N LYS A 139 10.43 7.09 12.54
CA LYS A 139 11.34 6.68 13.63
C LYS A 139 11.98 5.31 13.39
N LEU A 140 11.70 4.67 12.24
CA LEU A 140 12.11 3.29 11.95
C LEU A 140 12.88 3.19 10.63
N ASP A 141 13.83 2.27 10.56
CA ASP A 141 14.35 1.78 9.28
C ASP A 141 13.27 0.89 8.61
N THR A 142 12.50 1.47 7.69
CA THR A 142 11.40 0.78 7.03
C THR A 142 11.84 -0.33 6.05
N SER A 143 13.14 -0.55 5.88
CA SER A 143 13.67 -1.73 5.20
C SER A 143 13.70 -2.98 6.11
N LYS A 144 13.72 -2.76 7.44
CA LYS A 144 13.80 -3.80 8.47
C LYS A 144 12.54 -3.89 9.33
N PHE A 145 11.79 -2.78 9.45
CA PHE A 145 10.64 -2.67 10.35
C PHE A 145 9.38 -2.23 9.63
N ASP A 146 8.23 -2.64 10.15
CA ASP A 146 6.93 -2.01 9.92
C ASP A 146 6.18 -1.91 11.25
N ILE A 147 5.08 -1.15 11.29
CA ILE A 147 4.21 -1.06 12.46
C ILE A 147 2.93 -1.86 12.24
N GLY A 148 2.54 -2.67 13.23
CA GLY A 148 1.25 -3.34 13.29
C GLY A 148 0.26 -2.46 14.04
N LEU A 149 -0.85 -2.11 13.40
CA LEU A 149 -1.87 -1.23 13.97
C LEU A 149 -2.84 -2.04 14.83
N ILE A 150 -2.96 -1.68 16.10
CA ILE A 150 -3.81 -2.36 17.08
C ILE A 150 -4.93 -1.45 17.55
N SER A 151 -6.14 -1.98 17.62
CA SER A 151 -7.28 -1.35 18.29
C SER A 151 -8.08 -2.41 19.02
N ASN A 152 -8.50 -2.12 20.26
CA ASN A 152 -9.26 -3.04 21.11
C ASN A 152 -8.60 -4.44 21.19
N LYS A 153 -7.27 -4.48 21.47
CA LYS A 153 -6.46 -5.71 21.56
C LYS A 153 -6.41 -6.52 20.24
N LYS A 154 -6.91 -6.00 19.12
CA LYS A 154 -6.94 -6.68 17.80
C LYS A 154 -5.92 -6.06 16.85
N LEU A 155 -5.14 -6.91 16.18
CA LEU A 155 -4.28 -6.53 15.06
C LEU A 155 -5.14 -6.35 13.81
N LEU A 156 -5.05 -5.18 13.16
CA LEU A 156 -5.93 -4.80 12.05
C LEU A 156 -5.21 -4.82 10.71
N GLU A 157 -4.13 -4.11 10.59
CA GLU A 157 -3.29 -3.98 9.39
C GLU A 157 -1.89 -3.52 9.79
N THR A 158 -1.01 -3.24 8.83
CA THR A 158 0.23 -2.53 9.13
C THR A 158 0.17 -1.08 8.67
N GLY A 159 1.18 -0.30 9.03
CA GLY A 159 1.29 1.08 8.57
C GLY A 159 1.21 1.21 7.05
N THR A 160 1.68 0.22 6.30
CA THR A 160 1.80 0.30 4.84
C THR A 160 1.15 -0.84 4.06
N SER A 161 0.72 -1.92 4.72
CA SER A 161 0.31 -3.17 4.08
C SER A 161 -0.88 -3.83 4.79
N ASN A 162 -1.60 -4.68 4.07
CA ASN A 162 -2.52 -5.62 4.69
C ASN A 162 -1.74 -6.76 5.32
N ILE A 163 -2.39 -7.49 6.25
CA ILE A 163 -1.79 -8.59 6.96
C ILE A 163 -2.54 -9.88 6.69
N LEU A 164 -1.81 -10.93 6.42
CA LEU A 164 -2.27 -12.31 6.34
C LEU A 164 -1.55 -13.11 7.42
N LEU A 165 -2.25 -14.02 8.06
CA LEU A 165 -1.71 -14.90 9.08
C LEU A 165 -2.00 -16.34 8.69
N VAL A 166 -1.11 -17.26 9.04
CA VAL A 166 -1.26 -18.69 8.73
C VAL A 166 -1.25 -19.50 10.00
N LYS A 167 -2.24 -20.39 10.12
CA LYS A 167 -2.36 -21.38 11.20
C LYS A 167 -3.07 -22.61 10.62
N ASP A 168 -2.62 -23.81 10.97
CA ASP A 168 -3.25 -25.09 10.58
C ASP A 168 -3.52 -25.17 9.06
N LYS A 169 -2.52 -24.79 8.26
CA LYS A 169 -2.61 -24.76 6.78
C LYS A 169 -3.74 -23.87 6.22
N LYS A 170 -4.28 -22.95 7.03
CA LYS A 170 -5.34 -22.00 6.62
C LYS A 170 -4.81 -20.57 6.68
N ILE A 171 -5.27 -19.73 5.73
CA ILE A 171 -4.93 -18.30 5.68
C ILE A 171 -6.03 -17.51 6.38
N TYR A 172 -5.63 -16.60 7.23
CA TYR A 172 -6.52 -15.70 7.98
C TYR A 172 -6.22 -14.23 7.65
N SER A 173 -7.25 -13.40 7.75
CA SER A 173 -7.09 -11.94 7.75
C SER A 173 -8.08 -11.31 8.74
N PRO A 174 -7.82 -10.09 9.21
CA PRO A 174 -8.79 -9.35 10.03
C PRO A 174 -10.15 -9.23 9.33
N ILE A 175 -11.24 -9.19 10.12
CA ILE A 175 -12.61 -9.06 9.59
C ILE A 175 -12.85 -7.66 9.02
N LYS A 176 -12.49 -6.60 9.79
CA LYS A 176 -12.79 -5.20 9.52
C LYS A 176 -11.79 -4.27 10.20
N GLY A 177 -11.93 -2.97 9.95
CA GLY A 177 -11.10 -1.95 10.59
C GLY A 177 -9.76 -1.71 9.89
N PHE A 178 -9.60 -2.15 8.65
CA PHE A 178 -8.40 -1.97 7.84
C PHE A 178 -8.74 -1.54 6.41
N TYR A 179 -7.79 -0.90 5.74
CA TYR A 179 -7.92 -0.60 4.31
C TYR A 179 -7.64 -1.84 3.47
N LYS A 180 -8.65 -2.31 2.73
CA LYS A 180 -8.49 -3.44 1.81
C LYS A 180 -7.78 -3.00 0.53
N GLY A 181 -6.45 -3.15 0.49
CA GLY A 181 -5.58 -2.70 -0.62
C GLY A 181 -5.78 -3.47 -1.92
N ILE A 182 -5.34 -2.90 -3.04
CA ILE A 182 -5.49 -3.51 -4.37
C ILE A 182 -4.74 -4.85 -4.45
N THR A 183 -3.49 -4.90 -4.01
CA THR A 183 -2.70 -6.14 -3.98
C THR A 183 -3.40 -7.24 -3.17
N PHE A 184 -3.94 -6.90 -2.01
CA PHE A 184 -4.69 -7.85 -1.19
C PHE A 184 -5.94 -8.38 -1.93
N ARG A 185 -6.74 -7.49 -2.54
CA ARG A 185 -7.93 -7.89 -3.33
C ARG A 185 -7.59 -8.82 -4.50
N THR A 186 -6.46 -8.57 -5.17
CA THR A 186 -6.00 -9.42 -6.27
C THR A 186 -5.58 -10.79 -5.77
N LEU A 187 -4.80 -10.84 -4.68
CA LEU A 187 -4.38 -12.09 -4.07
C LEU A 187 -5.55 -12.88 -3.51
N GLU A 188 -6.52 -12.22 -2.86
CA GLU A 188 -7.71 -12.87 -2.30
C GLU A 188 -8.53 -13.65 -3.34
N LYS A 189 -8.53 -13.21 -4.60
CA LYS A 189 -9.20 -13.90 -5.71
C LYS A 189 -8.43 -15.13 -6.24
N LYS A 190 -7.16 -15.28 -5.90
CA LYS A 190 -6.23 -16.25 -6.49
C LYS A 190 -5.65 -17.23 -5.48
N LEU A 191 -5.79 -16.91 -4.21
CA LEU A 191 -5.35 -17.75 -3.12
C LEU A 191 -6.45 -18.72 -2.67
N PRO A 192 -6.11 -19.80 -1.96
CA PRO A 192 -7.08 -20.57 -1.21
C PRO A 192 -7.91 -19.66 -0.31
N LYS A 193 -9.06 -20.16 0.14
CA LYS A 193 -10.00 -19.39 0.98
C LYS A 193 -9.28 -18.65 2.12
N ILE A 194 -9.43 -17.31 2.15
CA ILE A 194 -8.95 -16.48 3.25
C ILE A 194 -10.07 -16.37 4.28
N HIS A 195 -9.85 -16.93 5.45
CA HIS A 195 -10.78 -16.89 6.58
C HIS A 195 -10.73 -15.53 7.27
N LYS A 196 -11.89 -14.92 7.50
CA LYS A 196 -11.99 -13.65 8.23
C LYS A 196 -12.14 -13.95 9.73
N LYS A 197 -11.22 -13.42 10.54
CA LYS A 197 -11.20 -13.63 12.00
C LYS A 197 -10.79 -12.35 12.72
N ASN A 198 -11.27 -12.14 13.95
CA ASN A 198 -10.66 -11.17 14.85
C ASN A 198 -9.29 -11.71 15.28
N ILE A 199 -8.23 -10.97 15.01
CA ILE A 199 -6.86 -11.37 15.33
C ILE A 199 -6.46 -10.69 16.63
N TYR A 200 -6.53 -11.39 17.74
CA TYR A 200 -6.14 -10.84 19.05
C TYR A 200 -4.63 -10.94 19.26
N VAL A 201 -4.05 -9.90 19.85
CA VAL A 201 -2.58 -9.81 20.06
C VAL A 201 -2.05 -10.95 20.94
N ASN A 202 -2.81 -11.36 21.97
CA ASN A 202 -2.44 -12.48 22.83
C ASN A 202 -2.53 -13.86 22.15
N GLN A 203 -3.19 -13.97 21.01
CA GLN A 203 -3.30 -15.20 20.21
C GLN A 203 -2.28 -15.27 19.06
N LEU A 204 -1.39 -14.28 18.92
CA LEU A 204 -0.43 -14.28 17.80
C LEU A 204 0.52 -15.46 17.85
N HIS A 205 0.84 -16.01 19.03
CA HIS A 205 1.69 -17.19 19.19
C HIS A 205 1.15 -18.46 18.51
N GLU A 206 -0.16 -18.50 18.24
CA GLU A 206 -0.83 -19.62 17.56
C GLU A 206 -0.50 -19.68 16.06
N PHE A 207 -0.06 -18.58 15.45
CA PHE A 207 0.18 -18.50 14.01
C PHE A 207 1.62 -18.87 13.65
N ASP A 208 1.78 -19.59 12.54
CA ASP A 208 3.07 -20.04 12.02
C ASP A 208 3.75 -18.97 11.15
N GLU A 209 2.96 -18.23 10.37
CA GLU A 209 3.43 -17.16 9.50
C GLU A 209 2.58 -15.89 9.66
N ILE A 210 3.25 -14.74 9.61
CA ILE A 210 2.64 -13.42 9.44
C ILE A 210 3.22 -12.81 8.17
N ILE A 211 2.34 -12.48 7.21
CA ILE A 211 2.73 -12.07 5.87
C ILE A 211 2.09 -10.72 5.57
N LEU A 212 2.90 -9.77 5.12
CA LEU A 212 2.45 -8.43 4.72
C LEU A 212 2.26 -8.39 3.21
N VAL A 213 1.15 -7.82 2.76
CA VAL A 213 0.85 -7.68 1.33
C VAL A 213 0.45 -6.25 0.99
N GLY A 214 1.11 -5.65 0.00
CA GLY A 214 0.83 -4.27 -0.41
C GLY A 214 1.60 -3.83 -1.65
N SER A 215 1.08 -2.85 -2.36
CA SER A 215 1.67 -2.38 -3.63
C SER A 215 3.07 -1.80 -3.48
N GLY A 216 3.41 -1.25 -2.31
CA GLY A 216 4.75 -0.72 -2.03
C GLY A 216 5.78 -1.79 -1.69
N LYS A 217 5.40 -2.74 -0.85
CA LYS A 217 6.29 -3.79 -0.33
C LYS A 217 6.25 -5.10 -1.13
N GLY A 218 5.17 -5.33 -1.88
CA GLY A 218 4.91 -6.63 -2.47
C GLY A 218 4.38 -7.63 -1.43
N VAL A 219 4.97 -8.80 -1.36
CA VAL A 219 4.75 -9.82 -0.32
C VAL A 219 6.00 -9.88 0.55
N VAL A 220 5.83 -9.77 1.86
CA VAL A 220 6.94 -9.77 2.82
C VAL A 220 6.58 -10.65 4.01
N SER A 221 7.49 -11.53 4.41
CA SER A 221 7.34 -12.34 5.62
C SER A 221 7.87 -11.59 6.83
N VAL A 222 7.09 -11.53 7.91
CA VAL A 222 7.52 -11.05 9.21
C VAL A 222 8.36 -12.14 9.88
N SER A 223 9.51 -11.80 10.44
CA SER A 223 10.38 -12.75 11.16
C SER A 223 10.03 -12.84 12.63
N LYS A 224 9.68 -11.70 13.25
CA LYS A 224 9.29 -11.62 14.67
C LYS A 224 8.44 -10.39 14.95
N ILE A 225 7.74 -10.41 16.06
CA ILE A 225 7.08 -9.22 16.63
C ILE A 225 7.96 -8.72 17.78
N TYR A 226 8.17 -7.39 17.81
CA TYR A 226 9.11 -6.79 18.77
C TYR A 226 8.63 -6.88 20.23
N GLU A 227 7.33 -6.66 20.45
CA GLU A 227 6.72 -6.56 21.79
C GLU A 227 6.25 -7.91 22.35
N ASN A 228 6.45 -9.03 21.64
CA ASN A 228 6.12 -10.35 22.15
C ASN A 228 7.08 -11.43 21.64
N SER A 229 6.97 -12.64 22.19
CA SER A 229 7.84 -13.79 21.88
C SER A 229 7.60 -14.42 20.50
N TRP A 230 6.62 -13.92 19.70
CA TRP A 230 6.31 -14.54 18.42
C TRP A 230 7.50 -14.48 17.45
N LYS A 231 7.82 -15.63 16.92
CA LYS A 231 8.78 -15.82 15.82
C LYS A 231 8.15 -16.68 14.74
N ARG A 232 8.47 -16.38 13.48
CA ARG A 232 8.03 -17.16 12.32
C ARG A 232 8.50 -18.62 12.41
N LYS A 233 7.56 -19.56 12.19
CA LYS A 233 7.82 -21.01 12.23
C LYS A 233 7.98 -21.59 10.82
N SER A 234 7.42 -20.96 9.78
CA SER A 234 7.39 -21.46 8.40
C SER A 234 7.49 -20.34 7.38
N LEU A 235 7.77 -20.70 6.12
CA LEU A 235 7.76 -19.82 4.94
C LEU A 235 6.88 -20.40 3.80
N ASN A 236 6.14 -21.46 4.03
CA ASN A 236 5.42 -22.18 3.00
C ASN A 236 4.37 -21.30 2.30
N TYR A 237 3.56 -20.60 3.07
CA TYR A 237 2.53 -19.69 2.54
C TYR A 237 3.11 -18.39 2.04
N TYR A 238 4.15 -17.87 2.67
CA TYR A 238 4.91 -16.76 2.11
C TYR A 238 5.40 -17.07 0.69
N ASN A 239 5.99 -18.25 0.47
CA ASN A 239 6.48 -18.68 -0.84
C ASN A 239 5.32 -18.84 -1.85
N LEU A 240 4.21 -19.46 -1.44
CA LEU A 240 3.00 -19.59 -2.25
C LEU A 240 2.48 -18.22 -2.70
N ILE A 241 2.26 -17.30 -1.76
CA ILE A 241 1.71 -15.97 -2.04
C ILE A 241 2.67 -15.15 -2.90
N SER A 242 3.98 -15.28 -2.66
CA SER A 242 5.03 -14.63 -3.47
C SER A 242 5.03 -15.11 -4.92
N LYS A 243 4.86 -16.42 -5.15
CA LYS A 243 4.73 -17.00 -6.50
C LYS A 243 3.49 -16.44 -7.22
N VAL A 244 2.35 -16.35 -6.53
CA VAL A 244 1.12 -15.78 -7.10
C VAL A 244 1.33 -14.31 -7.49
N LEU A 245 1.91 -13.49 -6.63
CA LEU A 245 2.19 -12.09 -6.98
C LEU A 245 3.21 -11.97 -8.12
N SER A 246 4.26 -12.80 -8.13
CA SER A 246 5.26 -12.81 -9.21
C SER A 246 4.64 -13.14 -10.56
N SER A 247 3.68 -14.07 -10.62
CA SER A 247 2.90 -14.37 -11.82
C SER A 247 2.14 -13.13 -12.32
N GLU A 248 1.51 -12.37 -11.42
CA GLU A 248 0.80 -11.13 -11.78
C GLU A 248 1.75 -10.03 -12.28
N ILE A 249 2.93 -9.93 -11.70
CA ILE A 249 3.97 -8.99 -12.16
C ILE A 249 4.41 -9.34 -13.58
N LYS A 250 4.64 -10.62 -13.88
CA LYS A 250 5.01 -11.07 -15.24
C LYS A 250 3.93 -10.77 -16.27
N LYS A 251 2.64 -10.86 -15.90
CA LYS A 251 1.49 -10.53 -16.76
C LYS A 251 1.26 -9.03 -16.95
N CYS A 252 1.95 -8.18 -16.19
CA CYS A 252 1.76 -6.73 -16.24
C CYS A 252 2.21 -6.18 -17.59
N LYS A 253 1.27 -5.61 -18.35
CA LYS A 253 1.52 -5.01 -19.66
C LYS A 253 2.05 -3.57 -19.51
N LYS A 254 2.75 -3.10 -20.55
CA LYS A 254 3.09 -1.66 -20.71
C LYS A 254 1.81 -0.84 -20.70
N ILE A 255 1.89 0.37 -20.20
CA ILE A 255 0.76 1.29 -20.20
C ILE A 255 0.95 2.25 -21.36
N SER A 256 0.01 2.21 -22.30
CA SER A 256 -0.12 3.26 -23.32
C SER A 256 -0.76 4.49 -22.63
N ILE A 257 0.07 5.45 -22.30
CA ILE A 257 -0.37 6.72 -21.72
C ILE A 257 -0.43 7.77 -22.82
#